data_cf6266c835b65f07e138798faaecd6b2
#
_entry.id   cf6266c835b65f07e138798faaecd6b2
#
_cell.length_a   1.000
_cell.length_b   1.000
_cell.length_c   1.000
_cell.angle_alpha   90.00
_cell.angle_beta   90.00
_cell.angle_gamma   90.00
#
_symmetry.space_group_name_H-M   'P 1'
#
loop_
_entity.id
_entity.type
_entity.pdbx_description
1 polymer ?
#
loop_
_entity_poly.entity_id
_entity_poly.type
_entity_poly.pdbx_seq_one_letter_code
_entity_poly.pdbx_strand_id
1 'polypeptide(L)'
;MMIKFIIAIVVVTGIGIWFLTKNQNPVVVPDANTFSKIEALETAYDLGEMKVADVKYKDFTIKNSGINPLQITSLSSSCNCTFGQIIYKGQTSREYGMHAPGKFVSEIAVGDSAVIRVTYKPYIMPVYGPISRDVFVGTNDPANPRLTFTVKTIVK
;
A
#
# COMPACT_ATOMS: atom_id res chain seq x y z
N MET A 1 37.56 -41.35 43.45
CA MET A 1 36.13 -41.21 43.23
C MET A 1 35.73 -39.81 42.81
N MET A 2 36.32 -38.74 43.37
CA MET A 2 36.01 -37.31 43.07
C MET A 2 36.30 -36.88 41.64
N ILE A 3 37.37 -37.32 40.97
CA ILE A 3 37.73 -36.91 39.61
C ILE A 3 36.65 -37.28 38.58
N LYS A 4 35.98 -38.43 38.72
CA LYS A 4 34.89 -38.85 37.82
C LYS A 4 33.67 -37.95 37.93
N PHE A 5 33.38 -37.42 39.12
CA PHE A 5 32.28 -36.48 39.34
C PHE A 5 32.56 -35.11 38.73
N ILE A 6 33.79 -34.61 38.82
CA ILE A 6 34.21 -33.32 38.24
C ILE A 6 34.12 -33.37 36.73
N ILE A 7 34.57 -34.44 36.09
CA ILE A 7 34.47 -34.64 34.63
C ILE A 7 33.01 -34.69 34.18
N ALA A 8 32.10 -35.35 34.93
CA ALA A 8 30.70 -35.42 34.59
C ALA A 8 30.02 -34.03 34.66
N ILE A 9 30.34 -33.20 35.66
CA ILE A 9 29.82 -31.84 35.80
C ILE A 9 30.29 -30.92 34.65
N VAL A 10 31.56 -30.99 34.26
CA VAL A 10 32.10 -30.19 33.13
C VAL A 10 31.43 -30.57 31.80
N VAL A 11 31.20 -31.86 31.57
CA VAL A 11 30.50 -32.30 30.34
C VAL A 11 29.05 -31.85 30.30
N VAL A 12 28.33 -31.93 31.40
CA VAL A 12 26.92 -31.53 31.47
C VAL A 12 26.76 -29.98 31.30
N THR A 13 27.66 -29.19 31.95
CA THR A 13 27.66 -27.76 31.79
C THR A 13 28.07 -27.32 30.36
N GLY A 14 29.03 -28.02 29.75
CA GLY A 14 29.48 -27.75 28.38
C GLY A 14 28.38 -28.03 27.34
N ILE A 15 27.63 -29.13 27.50
CA ILE A 15 26.48 -29.46 26.63
C ILE A 15 25.33 -28.45 26.83
N GLY A 16 25.07 -28.02 28.08
CA GLY A 16 24.04 -27.02 28.36
C GLY A 16 24.33 -25.67 27.69
N ILE A 17 25.58 -25.20 27.75
CA ILE A 17 26.00 -23.94 27.10
C ILE A 17 25.95 -24.08 25.58
N TRP A 18 26.34 -25.22 25.02
CA TRP A 18 26.28 -25.47 23.57
C TRP A 18 24.84 -25.49 23.04
N PHE A 19 23.88 -26.02 23.81
CA PHE A 19 22.44 -25.97 23.45
C PHE A 19 21.85 -24.56 23.51
N LEU A 20 22.27 -23.73 24.47
CA LEU A 20 21.80 -22.35 24.62
C LEU A 20 22.32 -21.42 23.52
N THR A 21 23.52 -21.70 22.98
CA THR A 21 24.10 -20.90 21.89
C THR A 21 23.59 -21.28 20.50
N LYS A 22 23.04 -22.48 20.32
CA LYS A 22 22.53 -22.96 19.00
C LYS A 22 21.12 -22.45 18.64
N ASN A 23 20.39 -21.87 19.57
CA ASN A 23 19.00 -21.47 19.35
C ASN A 23 18.80 -19.96 19.15
N GLN A 24 19.85 -19.24 18.78
CA GLN A 24 19.69 -17.88 18.28
C GLN A 24 19.42 -17.97 16.78
N ASN A 25 18.15 -18.12 16.41
CA ASN A 25 17.71 -17.80 15.06
C ASN A 25 18.10 -16.33 14.84
N PRO A 26 18.92 -16.01 13.84
CA PRO A 26 19.20 -14.62 13.54
C PRO A 26 17.84 -13.95 13.26
N VAL A 27 17.53 -12.92 14.02
CA VAL A 27 16.43 -12.02 13.65
C VAL A 27 16.85 -11.42 12.34
N VAL A 28 16.35 -11.98 11.23
CA VAL A 28 16.50 -11.37 9.91
C VAL A 28 15.67 -10.10 9.98
N VAL A 29 16.33 -9.00 10.34
CA VAL A 29 15.76 -7.66 10.14
C VAL A 29 15.70 -7.52 8.62
N PRO A 30 14.49 -7.42 8.03
CA PRO A 30 14.38 -7.25 6.60
C PRO A 30 15.14 -5.98 6.21
N ASP A 31 16.11 -6.11 5.32
CA ASP A 31 16.85 -4.95 4.82
C ASP A 31 15.85 -3.98 4.18
N ALA A 32 15.90 -2.71 4.57
CA ALA A 32 15.02 -1.67 4.03
C ALA A 32 15.10 -1.57 2.49
N ASN A 33 16.14 -2.14 1.89
CA ASN A 33 16.33 -2.23 0.45
C ASN A 33 15.68 -3.46 -0.21
N THR A 34 15.07 -4.39 0.56
CA THR A 34 14.46 -5.62 0.01
C THR A 34 12.97 -5.51 -0.23
N PHE A 35 12.38 -4.33 -0.09
CA PHE A 35 10.94 -4.15 -0.18
C PHE A 35 10.49 -3.53 -1.51
N SER A 36 9.22 -3.72 -1.81
CA SER A 36 8.50 -2.89 -2.78
C SER A 36 8.44 -1.47 -2.24
N LYS A 37 8.56 -0.47 -3.10
CA LYS A 37 8.48 0.94 -2.71
C LYS A 37 7.61 1.69 -3.69
N ILE A 38 6.54 2.30 -3.18
CA ILE A 38 5.67 3.18 -3.97
C ILE A 38 6.15 4.63 -3.85
N GLU A 39 6.24 5.31 -4.97
CA GLU A 39 6.44 6.75 -5.04
C GLU A 39 5.28 7.39 -5.80
N ALA A 40 4.76 8.50 -5.27
CA ALA A 40 3.77 9.34 -5.92
C ALA A 40 4.23 10.81 -5.82
N LEU A 41 4.37 11.49 -6.95
CA LEU A 41 4.80 12.90 -6.98
C LEU A 41 3.69 13.84 -6.51
N GLU A 42 2.45 13.45 -6.71
CA GLU A 42 1.27 14.23 -6.36
C GLU A 42 0.22 13.28 -5.77
N THR A 43 -0.39 13.69 -4.67
CA THR A 43 -1.45 12.92 -3.99
C THR A 43 -2.72 13.74 -3.77
N ALA A 44 -2.72 15.02 -4.14
CA ALA A 44 -3.89 15.88 -4.04
C ALA A 44 -3.98 16.81 -5.26
N TYR A 45 -5.20 17.06 -5.74
CA TYR A 45 -5.45 17.91 -6.90
C TYR A 45 -6.78 18.65 -6.77
N ASP A 46 -6.83 19.90 -7.25
CA ASP A 46 -8.05 20.68 -7.34
C ASP A 46 -8.64 20.57 -8.76
N LEU A 47 -9.84 20.00 -8.85
CA LEU A 47 -10.60 19.85 -10.10
C LEU A 47 -11.28 21.15 -10.53
N GLY A 48 -11.16 22.22 -9.71
CA GLY A 48 -11.85 23.49 -9.92
C GLY A 48 -13.36 23.38 -9.70
N GLU A 49 -14.11 24.28 -10.32
CA GLU A 49 -15.57 24.28 -10.24
C GLU A 49 -16.20 23.23 -11.15
N MET A 50 -17.30 22.63 -10.72
CA MET A 50 -18.09 21.68 -11.53
C MET A 50 -19.57 21.75 -11.17
N LYS A 51 -20.41 21.33 -12.11
CA LYS A 51 -21.86 21.17 -11.88
C LYS A 51 -22.14 19.78 -11.31
N VAL A 52 -23.28 19.62 -10.64
CA VAL A 52 -23.72 18.31 -10.12
C VAL A 52 -23.78 17.23 -11.22
N ALA A 53 -24.14 17.62 -12.45
CA ALA A 53 -24.27 16.69 -13.58
C ALA A 53 -22.92 16.30 -14.21
N ASP A 54 -21.83 16.98 -13.86
CA ASP A 54 -20.51 16.74 -14.46
C ASP A 54 -19.88 15.47 -13.90
N VAL A 55 -18.94 14.93 -14.70
CA VAL A 55 -17.98 13.89 -14.26
C VAL A 55 -16.60 14.45 -14.47
N LYS A 56 -15.80 14.50 -13.41
CA LYS A 56 -14.40 14.90 -13.51
C LYS A 56 -13.50 13.84 -12.91
N TYR A 57 -12.28 13.77 -13.41
CA TYR A 57 -11.27 12.85 -12.90
C TYR A 57 -9.88 13.50 -12.88
N LYS A 58 -9.00 12.93 -12.09
CA LYS A 58 -7.56 13.21 -12.08
C LYS A 58 -6.80 11.90 -12.13
N ASP A 59 -5.78 11.87 -12.97
CA ASP A 59 -4.80 10.80 -13.07
C ASP A 59 -3.57 11.16 -12.23
N PHE A 60 -3.24 10.30 -11.26
CA PHE A 60 -2.06 10.40 -10.42
C PHE A 60 -1.06 9.32 -10.81
N THR A 61 0.15 9.72 -11.16
CA THR A 61 1.20 8.76 -11.49
C THR A 61 1.84 8.22 -10.22
N ILE A 62 1.95 6.89 -10.15
CA ILE A 62 2.71 6.16 -9.15
C ILE A 62 3.83 5.38 -9.83
N LYS A 63 4.94 5.17 -9.12
CA LYS A 63 6.10 4.41 -9.60
C LYS A 63 6.51 3.39 -8.55
N ASN A 64 6.89 2.19 -9.02
CA ASN A 64 7.61 1.24 -8.19
C ASN A 64 9.11 1.55 -8.24
N SER A 65 9.63 2.20 -7.21
CA SER A 65 11.06 2.49 -7.05
C SER A 65 11.79 1.48 -6.14
N GLY A 66 11.09 0.42 -5.73
CA GLY A 66 11.66 -0.69 -4.98
C GLY A 66 12.37 -1.71 -5.87
N ILE A 67 12.84 -2.78 -5.25
CA ILE A 67 13.52 -3.90 -5.93
C ILE A 67 12.64 -5.15 -6.05
N ASN A 68 11.43 -5.12 -5.48
CA ASN A 68 10.42 -6.17 -5.59
C ASN A 68 9.16 -5.64 -6.29
N PRO A 69 8.34 -6.50 -6.89
CA PRO A 69 7.06 -6.10 -7.48
C PRO A 69 6.17 -5.38 -6.45
N LEU A 70 5.62 -4.24 -6.84
CA LEU A 70 4.70 -3.46 -6.04
C LEU A 70 3.28 -3.98 -6.25
N GLN A 71 2.67 -4.53 -5.22
CA GLN A 71 1.30 -5.00 -5.26
C GLN A 71 0.34 -3.91 -4.78
N ILE A 72 -0.70 -3.66 -5.55
CA ILE A 72 -1.86 -2.89 -5.13
C ILE A 72 -2.86 -3.88 -4.53
N THR A 73 -2.92 -3.92 -3.22
CA THR A 73 -3.65 -4.92 -2.44
C THR A 73 -5.12 -4.57 -2.25
N SER A 74 -5.46 -3.28 -2.36
CA SER A 74 -6.85 -2.80 -2.31
C SER A 74 -7.00 -1.44 -2.96
N LEU A 75 -8.20 -1.15 -3.44
CA LEU A 75 -8.65 0.15 -3.91
C LEU A 75 -10.04 0.42 -3.35
N SER A 76 -10.25 1.57 -2.72
CA SER A 76 -11.56 1.98 -2.19
C SER A 76 -11.67 3.50 -2.16
N SER A 77 -12.86 4.04 -1.87
CA SER A 77 -13.08 5.50 -1.84
C SER A 77 -13.79 5.96 -0.57
N SER A 78 -13.79 7.26 -0.32
CA SER A 78 -14.43 7.91 0.83
C SER A 78 -15.96 8.05 0.70
N CYS A 79 -16.52 7.87 -0.50
CA CYS A 79 -17.96 7.94 -0.73
C CYS A 79 -18.38 7.10 -1.94
N ASN A 80 -19.70 6.81 -2.06
CA ASN A 80 -20.28 6.13 -3.23
C ASN A 80 -20.27 6.98 -4.50
N CYS A 81 -19.89 8.24 -4.41
CA CYS A 81 -19.80 9.20 -5.51
C CYS A 81 -18.39 9.34 -6.10
N THR A 82 -17.43 8.63 -5.54
CA THR A 82 -16.01 8.68 -5.94
C THR A 82 -15.50 7.27 -6.21
N PHE A 83 -14.71 7.14 -7.26
CA PHE A 83 -14.21 5.84 -7.72
C PHE A 83 -12.72 5.91 -8.01
N GLY A 84 -12.01 4.85 -7.63
CA GLY A 84 -10.61 4.63 -7.97
C GLY A 84 -10.49 3.57 -9.06
N GLN A 85 -9.54 3.75 -9.98
CA GLN A 85 -9.10 2.76 -10.95
C GLN A 85 -7.59 2.75 -11.02
N ILE A 86 -6.99 1.61 -11.37
CA ILE A 86 -5.59 1.55 -11.76
C ILE A 86 -5.49 1.30 -13.26
N ILE A 87 -4.56 2.03 -13.89
CA ILE A 87 -4.22 1.90 -15.31
C ILE A 87 -2.75 1.49 -15.38
N TYR A 88 -2.48 0.30 -15.87
CA TYR A 88 -1.13 -0.25 -15.99
C TYR A 88 -0.97 -1.02 -17.30
N LYS A 89 0.09 -0.71 -18.05
CA LYS A 89 0.39 -1.32 -19.37
C LYS A 89 -0.80 -1.30 -20.35
N GLY A 90 -1.54 -0.17 -20.34
CA GLY A 90 -2.69 0.02 -21.22
C GLY A 90 -3.98 -0.69 -20.77
N GLN A 91 -3.93 -1.44 -19.66
CA GLN A 91 -5.10 -2.06 -19.06
C GLN A 91 -5.67 -1.20 -17.95
N THR A 92 -6.99 -1.00 -17.96
CA THR A 92 -7.71 -0.27 -16.92
C THR A 92 -8.53 -1.26 -16.10
N SER A 93 -8.38 -1.19 -14.76
CA SER A 93 -9.20 -1.98 -13.84
C SER A 93 -10.67 -1.54 -13.88
N ARG A 94 -11.55 -2.32 -13.27
CA ARG A 94 -12.90 -1.84 -12.93
C ARG A 94 -12.84 -0.64 -11.98
N GLU A 95 -13.95 0.08 -11.84
CA GLU A 95 -14.12 1.10 -10.81
C GLU A 95 -14.27 0.47 -9.42
N TYR A 96 -13.56 1.03 -8.43
CA TYR A 96 -13.63 0.64 -7.03
C TYR A 96 -14.20 1.81 -6.22
N GLY A 97 -15.37 1.62 -5.64
CA GLY A 97 -16.05 2.60 -4.78
C GLY A 97 -15.82 2.32 -3.30
N MET A 98 -16.65 2.93 -2.45
CA MET A 98 -16.53 2.90 -0.98
C MET A 98 -16.60 1.49 -0.38
N HIS A 99 -17.43 0.60 -0.93
CA HIS A 99 -17.61 -0.77 -0.44
C HIS A 99 -16.83 -1.82 -1.25
N ALA A 100 -15.77 -1.40 -1.92
CA ALA A 100 -14.96 -2.34 -2.67
C ALA A 100 -14.26 -3.32 -1.70
N PRO A 101 -14.31 -4.64 -1.97
CA PRO A 101 -13.61 -5.62 -1.14
C PRO A 101 -12.10 -5.38 -1.22
N GLY A 102 -11.43 -5.48 -0.07
CA GLY A 102 -9.96 -5.47 0.02
C GLY A 102 -9.40 -6.75 -0.62
N LYS A 103 -9.14 -6.71 -1.92
CA LYS A 103 -8.55 -7.80 -2.69
C LYS A 103 -7.47 -7.25 -3.60
N PHE A 104 -6.48 -8.10 -3.89
CA PHE A 104 -5.47 -7.83 -4.91
C PHE A 104 -6.07 -7.22 -6.17
N VAL A 105 -5.50 -6.11 -6.62
CA VAL A 105 -5.98 -5.33 -7.77
C VAL A 105 -5.00 -5.43 -8.94
N SER A 106 -3.69 -5.23 -8.68
CA SER A 106 -2.66 -5.19 -9.72
C SER A 106 -1.27 -5.37 -9.13
N GLU A 107 -0.32 -5.76 -9.97
CA GLU A 107 1.10 -5.83 -9.65
C GLU A 107 1.89 -4.99 -10.65
N ILE A 108 2.76 -4.10 -10.15
CA ILE A 108 3.57 -3.19 -10.94
C ILE A 108 5.02 -3.66 -10.85
N ALA A 109 5.62 -3.97 -11.99
CA ALA A 109 7.00 -4.43 -12.06
C ALA A 109 7.98 -3.37 -11.53
N VAL A 110 9.17 -3.83 -11.15
CA VAL A 110 10.25 -2.96 -10.66
C VAL A 110 10.60 -1.93 -11.72
N GLY A 111 10.67 -0.65 -11.31
CA GLY A 111 10.98 0.48 -12.18
C GLY A 111 9.82 1.00 -13.02
N ASP A 112 8.72 0.24 -13.13
CA ASP A 112 7.55 0.65 -13.91
C ASP A 112 6.71 1.71 -13.17
N SER A 113 5.90 2.41 -13.97
CA SER A 113 4.90 3.36 -13.49
C SER A 113 3.50 2.89 -13.85
N ALA A 114 2.53 3.26 -13.03
CA ALA A 114 1.10 3.08 -13.24
C ALA A 114 0.35 4.37 -12.90
N VAL A 115 -0.93 4.42 -13.24
CA VAL A 115 -1.79 5.57 -12.95
C VAL A 115 -2.92 5.14 -12.02
N ILE A 116 -3.12 5.92 -10.97
CA ILE A 116 -4.33 5.87 -10.14
C ILE A 116 -5.25 6.96 -10.64
N ARG A 117 -6.38 6.57 -11.24
CA ARG A 117 -7.44 7.50 -11.64
C ARG A 117 -8.43 7.66 -10.52
N VAL A 118 -8.67 8.90 -10.12
CA VAL A 118 -9.72 9.27 -9.17
C VAL A 118 -10.82 9.98 -9.93
N THR A 119 -12.00 9.38 -9.98
CA THR A 119 -13.18 9.93 -10.68
C THR A 119 -14.25 10.35 -9.66
N TYR A 120 -14.73 11.58 -9.78
CA TYR A 120 -15.83 12.11 -8.96
C TYR A 120 -17.09 12.32 -9.81
N LYS A 121 -18.21 11.79 -9.31
CA LYS A 121 -19.55 11.81 -9.96
C LYS A 121 -20.57 12.37 -8.96
N PRO A 122 -20.67 13.72 -8.80
CA PRO A 122 -21.52 14.34 -7.78
C PRO A 122 -23.01 14.00 -7.94
N TYR A 123 -23.50 13.69 -9.14
CA TYR A 123 -24.90 13.33 -9.38
C TYR A 123 -25.35 12.07 -8.63
N ILE A 124 -24.43 11.19 -8.21
CA ILE A 124 -24.76 9.98 -7.43
C ILE A 124 -25.17 10.34 -5.99
N MET A 125 -24.48 11.33 -5.41
CA MET A 125 -24.77 11.89 -4.08
C MET A 125 -24.62 13.41 -4.14
N PRO A 126 -25.66 14.16 -4.59
CA PRO A 126 -25.57 15.59 -4.79
C PRO A 126 -25.24 16.32 -3.48
N VAL A 127 -24.15 17.08 -3.51
CA VAL A 127 -23.69 17.98 -2.43
C VAL A 127 -23.14 19.23 -3.09
N TYR A 128 -23.44 20.38 -2.56
CA TYR A 128 -23.01 21.68 -3.09
C TYR A 128 -21.93 22.31 -2.23
N GLY A 129 -21.13 23.21 -2.82
CA GLY A 129 -20.06 23.92 -2.15
C GLY A 129 -18.69 23.23 -2.26
N PRO A 130 -17.72 23.59 -1.39
CA PRO A 130 -16.39 23.01 -1.39
C PRO A 130 -16.43 21.56 -0.90
N ILE A 131 -15.90 20.66 -1.72
CA ILE A 131 -15.92 19.20 -1.52
C ILE A 131 -14.48 18.68 -1.56
N SER A 132 -14.16 17.72 -0.68
CA SER A 132 -12.96 16.88 -0.73
C SER A 132 -13.37 15.41 -0.78
N ARG A 133 -12.71 14.63 -1.65
CA ARG A 133 -12.97 13.20 -1.85
C ARG A 133 -11.67 12.44 -2.00
N ASP A 134 -11.63 11.25 -1.42
CA ASP A 134 -10.44 10.44 -1.32
C ASP A 134 -10.62 9.09 -2.02
N VAL A 135 -9.52 8.61 -2.60
CA VAL A 135 -9.32 7.22 -3.00
C VAL A 135 -8.16 6.66 -2.18
N PHE A 136 -8.38 5.51 -1.59
CA PHE A 136 -7.43 4.82 -0.74
C PHE A 136 -6.82 3.65 -1.51
N VAL A 137 -5.51 3.58 -1.53
CA VAL A 137 -4.72 2.56 -2.22
C VAL A 137 -3.92 1.79 -1.19
N GLY A 138 -4.26 0.52 -0.99
CA GLY A 138 -3.47 -0.40 -0.17
C GLY A 138 -2.31 -0.98 -0.97
N THR A 139 -1.15 -1.14 -0.35
CA THR A 139 0.06 -1.65 -0.99
C THR A 139 0.79 -2.67 -0.13
N ASN A 140 1.78 -3.36 -0.71
CA ASN A 140 2.74 -4.19 0.01
C ASN A 140 4.03 -3.44 0.38
N ASP A 141 4.09 -2.12 0.19
CA ASP A 141 5.18 -1.27 0.69
C ASP A 141 5.02 -1.11 2.21
N PRO A 142 5.95 -1.60 3.05
CA PRO A 142 5.82 -1.51 4.50
C PRO A 142 5.92 -0.08 5.04
N ALA A 143 6.55 0.83 4.31
CA ALA A 143 6.62 2.25 4.68
C ALA A 143 5.35 3.00 4.30
N ASN A 144 4.64 2.53 3.26
CA ASN A 144 3.43 3.12 2.72
C ASN A 144 2.34 2.05 2.50
N PRO A 145 1.88 1.36 3.56
CA PRO A 145 0.90 0.28 3.42
C PRO A 145 -0.46 0.79 2.91
N ARG A 146 -0.68 2.11 3.00
CA ARG A 146 -1.85 2.79 2.47
C ARG A 146 -1.51 4.22 2.05
N LEU A 147 -1.80 4.55 0.78
CA LEU A 147 -1.78 5.92 0.27
C LEU A 147 -3.19 6.45 0.10
N THR A 148 -3.32 7.78 0.19
CA THR A 148 -4.57 8.49 -0.06
C THR A 148 -4.36 9.48 -1.21
N PHE A 149 -5.23 9.39 -2.21
CA PHE A 149 -5.28 10.35 -3.32
C PHE A 149 -6.55 11.18 -3.19
N THR A 150 -6.38 12.49 -3.08
CA THR A 150 -7.44 13.46 -2.77
C THR A 150 -7.75 14.32 -3.98
N VAL A 151 -9.03 14.45 -4.32
CA VAL A 151 -9.51 15.47 -5.24
C VAL A 151 -10.38 16.48 -4.50
N LYS A 152 -10.18 17.77 -4.81
CA LYS A 152 -10.97 18.87 -4.28
C LYS A 152 -11.73 19.53 -5.43
N THR A 153 -12.90 20.10 -5.15
CA THR A 153 -13.73 20.81 -6.14
C THR A 153 -14.74 21.70 -5.44
N ILE A 154 -15.30 22.65 -6.19
CA ILE A 154 -16.48 23.41 -5.77
C ILE A 154 -17.64 22.98 -6.66
N VAL A 155 -18.62 22.31 -6.07
CA VAL A 155 -19.84 21.86 -6.79
C VAL A 155 -20.88 22.97 -6.75
N LYS A 156 -21.43 23.33 -7.95
CA LYS A 156 -22.46 24.36 -8.17
C LYS A 156 -23.75 23.76 -8.70
#